data_d48a88a45845ea6434f68ee2975a7e79
#
_entry.id   d48a88a45845ea6434f68ee2975a7e79
#
_cell.length_a   1.000
_cell.length_b   1.000
_cell.length_c   1.000
_cell.angle_alpha   90.00
_cell.angle_beta   90.00
_cell.angle_gamma   90.00
#
_symmetry.space_group_name_H-M   'P 1'
#
loop_
_entity.id
_entity.type
_entity.pdbx_description
1 polymer ?
#
loop_
_entity_poly.entity_id
_entity_poly.type
_entity_poly.pdbx_seq_one_letter_code
_entity_poly.pdbx_strand_id
1 'polypeptide(L)'
;MTGFRVAPGGVQELYNVNPDLTTLGKIIGGGLPVGAYGGKKEIMNLLAPEGPVYQAGTLSGNPLAMSAGLTVLNMLEKDVYIKLEEISKTIEKGWNQNIIETKTKAHIARVGSMMTLFFSDKNEINNYEDALELDTDRYAKYFKHMLDMGVYLPPSQYECLFLS
;
A
#
# COMPACT_ATOMS: atom_id res chain seq x y z
N MET A 1 -8.19 -1.80 -0.91
CA MET A 1 -7.88 -1.37 0.47
C MET A 1 -6.54 -0.65 0.60
N THR A 2 -5.51 -1.08 -0.12
CA THR A 2 -4.18 -0.45 -0.06
C THR A 2 -4.06 0.82 -0.91
N GLY A 3 -4.84 0.92 -1.96
CA GLY A 3 -4.75 1.99 -2.98
C GLY A 3 -4.99 3.41 -2.51
N PHE A 4 -5.70 3.64 -1.40
CA PHE A 4 -5.92 4.97 -0.85
C PHE A 4 -4.62 5.63 -0.31
N ARG A 5 -3.58 4.84 -0.07
CA ARG A 5 -2.26 5.30 0.35
C ARG A 5 -1.51 6.10 -0.71
N VAL A 6 -1.77 5.85 -1.99
CA VAL A 6 -0.95 6.39 -3.10
C VAL A 6 -1.53 7.63 -3.76
N ALA A 7 -2.81 7.92 -3.55
CA ALA A 7 -3.48 9.11 -4.08
C ALA A 7 -4.73 9.43 -3.26
N PRO A 8 -5.19 10.71 -3.24
CA PRO A 8 -6.42 11.12 -2.55
C PRO A 8 -7.66 10.36 -3.04
N GLY A 9 -7.78 10.11 -4.33
CA GLY A 9 -8.84 9.28 -4.92
C GLY A 9 -8.51 7.79 -4.97
N GLY A 10 -7.39 7.36 -4.34
CA GLY A 10 -6.94 5.99 -4.36
C GLY A 10 -6.31 5.58 -5.70
N VAL A 11 -5.94 4.32 -5.79
CA VAL A 11 -5.33 3.74 -7.00
C VAL A 11 -6.23 3.85 -8.24
N GLN A 12 -7.53 3.89 -8.04
CA GLN A 12 -8.50 4.07 -9.12
C GLN A 12 -8.35 5.42 -9.83
N GLU A 13 -7.94 6.47 -9.11
CA GLU A 13 -7.60 7.78 -9.70
C GLU A 13 -6.36 7.67 -10.59
N LEU A 14 -5.30 7.02 -10.12
CA LEU A 14 -4.05 6.88 -10.87
C LEU A 14 -4.22 6.14 -12.20
N TYR A 15 -5.07 5.13 -12.22
CA TYR A 15 -5.29 4.28 -13.40
C TYR A 15 -6.57 4.60 -14.16
N ASN A 16 -7.29 5.66 -13.76
CA ASN A 16 -8.56 6.07 -14.35
C ASN A 16 -9.58 4.91 -14.41
N VAL A 17 -9.69 4.15 -13.34
CA VAL A 17 -10.64 3.06 -13.17
C VAL A 17 -11.87 3.56 -12.46
N ASN A 18 -13.05 3.29 -13.01
CA ASN A 18 -14.33 3.61 -12.38
C ASN A 18 -15.04 2.33 -11.91
N PRO A 19 -14.79 1.88 -10.68
CA PRO A 19 -15.36 0.64 -10.16
C PRO A 19 -16.83 0.78 -9.77
N ASP A 20 -17.56 -0.33 -9.73
CA ASP A 20 -18.91 -0.37 -9.19
C ASP A 20 -18.93 -0.21 -7.67
N LEU A 21 -17.94 -0.82 -7.00
CA LEU A 21 -17.73 -0.74 -5.56
C LEU A 21 -16.25 -0.48 -5.26
N THR A 22 -16.00 0.35 -4.24
CA THR A 22 -14.68 0.62 -3.69
C THR A 22 -14.63 0.18 -2.24
N THR A 23 -13.59 -0.57 -1.86
CA THR A 23 -13.32 -0.93 -0.48
C THR A 23 -12.11 -0.17 0.05
N LEU A 24 -12.23 0.35 1.26
CA LEU A 24 -11.19 1.11 1.96
C LEU A 24 -10.83 0.42 3.27
N GLY A 25 -9.61 0.64 3.74
CA GLY A 25 -9.11 0.08 4.98
C GLY A 25 -7.72 0.60 5.30
N LYS A 26 -7.07 0.01 6.27
CA LYS A 26 -5.71 0.36 6.69
C LYS A 26 -5.58 1.83 7.10
N ILE A 27 -4.97 2.67 6.28
CA ILE A 27 -4.69 4.08 6.57
C ILE A 27 -5.93 4.87 7.02
N ILE A 28 -7.13 4.54 6.52
CA ILE A 28 -8.36 5.25 6.91
C ILE A 28 -8.72 5.10 8.39
N GLY A 29 -8.13 4.12 9.06
CA GLY A 29 -8.36 3.86 10.49
C GLY A 29 -7.39 4.57 11.42
N GLY A 30 -6.35 5.25 10.91
CA GLY A 30 -5.36 5.89 11.76
C GLY A 30 -4.63 4.92 12.69
N GLY A 31 -4.38 3.69 12.24
CA GLY A 31 -3.79 2.61 13.03
C GLY A 31 -4.81 1.71 13.74
N LEU A 32 -6.08 2.09 13.79
CA LEU A 32 -7.15 1.30 14.40
C LEU A 32 -7.94 0.51 13.33
N PRO A 33 -8.64 -0.58 13.74
CA PRO A 33 -9.33 -1.47 12.82
C PRO A 33 -10.58 -0.82 12.23
N VAL A 34 -10.45 -0.26 11.03
CA VAL A 34 -11.54 0.32 10.24
C VAL A 34 -11.55 -0.28 8.85
N GLY A 35 -12.72 -0.62 8.38
CA GLY A 35 -13.02 -0.92 7.00
C GLY A 35 -14.21 -0.09 6.54
N ALA A 36 -14.19 0.32 5.28
CA ALA A 36 -15.32 1.01 4.65
C ALA A 36 -15.51 0.46 3.23
N TYR A 37 -16.71 0.58 2.73
CA TYR A 37 -17.04 0.34 1.35
C TYR A 37 -18.11 1.32 0.89
N GLY A 38 -18.12 1.58 -0.38
CA GLY A 38 -19.08 2.45 -1.03
C GLY A 38 -19.04 2.24 -2.52
N GLY A 39 -19.98 2.85 -3.25
CA GLY A 39 -20.03 2.70 -4.68
C GLY A 39 -21.29 3.29 -5.29
N LYS A 40 -21.68 2.72 -6.44
CA LYS A 40 -22.86 3.17 -7.17
C LYS A 40 -24.10 3.12 -6.29
N LYS A 41 -24.93 4.17 -6.39
CA LYS A 41 -26.12 4.37 -5.56
C LYS A 41 -27.10 3.19 -5.66
N GLU A 42 -27.29 2.65 -6.87
CA GLU A 42 -28.18 1.51 -7.09
C GLU A 42 -27.72 0.24 -6.36
N ILE A 43 -26.41 0.07 -6.15
CA ILE A 43 -25.88 -1.07 -5.40
C ILE A 43 -25.98 -0.77 -3.89
N MET A 44 -25.60 0.43 -3.47
CA MET A 44 -25.63 0.78 -2.06
C MET A 44 -27.05 0.83 -1.48
N ASN A 45 -28.06 1.16 -2.28
CA ASN A 45 -29.46 1.13 -1.88
C ASN A 45 -30.01 -0.29 -1.62
N LEU A 46 -29.24 -1.35 -1.95
CA LEU A 46 -29.62 -2.72 -1.56
C LEU A 46 -29.33 -3.01 -0.08
N LEU A 47 -28.58 -2.15 0.60
CA LEU A 47 -28.29 -2.32 2.03
C LEU A 47 -29.46 -1.87 2.90
N ALA A 48 -29.67 -2.58 4.00
CA ALA A 48 -30.62 -2.20 5.03
C ALA A 48 -30.24 -0.82 5.64
N PRO A 49 -31.21 0.04 5.95
CA PRO A 49 -32.68 -0.17 5.93
C PRO A 49 -33.33 0.03 4.56
N GLU A 50 -32.63 0.58 3.56
CA GLU A 50 -33.18 0.89 2.24
C GLU A 50 -33.48 -0.36 1.42
N GLY A 51 -32.66 -1.40 1.56
CA GLY A 51 -32.78 -2.66 0.82
C GLY A 51 -32.73 -3.89 1.71
N PRO A 52 -32.83 -5.08 1.09
CA PRO A 52 -32.95 -6.33 1.83
C PRO A 52 -31.62 -6.89 2.35
N VAL A 53 -30.49 -6.31 1.98
CA VAL A 53 -29.17 -6.85 2.34
C VAL A 53 -28.78 -6.36 3.72
N TYR A 54 -28.74 -7.27 4.67
CA TYR A 54 -28.31 -6.97 6.04
C TYR A 54 -26.79 -6.90 6.13
N GLN A 55 -26.28 -5.86 6.78
CA GLN A 55 -24.86 -5.69 7.10
C GLN A 55 -24.74 -5.17 8.53
N ALA A 56 -23.93 -5.83 9.34
CA ALA A 56 -23.56 -5.40 10.67
C ALA A 56 -22.16 -5.88 11.04
N GLY A 57 -21.53 -5.17 11.94
CA GLY A 57 -20.25 -5.54 12.54
C GLY A 57 -20.14 -4.98 13.95
N THR A 58 -19.72 -5.80 14.88
CA THR A 58 -19.62 -5.42 16.30
C THR A 58 -18.76 -4.17 16.52
N LEU A 59 -17.71 -3.98 15.73
CA LEU A 59 -16.82 -2.83 15.81
C LEU A 59 -17.20 -1.70 14.85
N SER A 60 -18.29 -1.82 14.07
CA SER A 60 -18.74 -0.77 13.17
C SER A 60 -19.08 0.50 13.96
N GLY A 61 -18.51 1.63 13.54
CA GLY A 61 -18.72 2.90 14.22
C GLY A 61 -18.06 3.01 15.59
N ASN A 62 -17.10 2.15 15.93
CA ASN A 62 -16.34 2.25 17.18
C ASN A 62 -15.78 3.68 17.34
N PRO A 63 -16.09 4.40 18.42
CA PRO A 63 -15.76 5.82 18.55
C PRO A 63 -14.26 6.12 18.54
N LEU A 64 -13.43 5.22 19.08
CA LEU A 64 -11.97 5.39 19.05
C LEU A 64 -11.45 5.28 17.61
N ALA A 65 -11.90 4.27 16.88
CA ALA A 65 -11.52 4.05 15.49
C ALA A 65 -12.04 5.16 14.57
N MET A 66 -13.25 5.66 14.81
CA MET A 66 -13.81 6.80 14.07
C MET A 66 -13.03 8.08 14.33
N SER A 67 -12.67 8.37 15.58
CA SER A 67 -11.88 9.55 15.95
C SER A 67 -10.47 9.52 15.35
N ALA A 68 -9.78 8.38 15.45
CA ALA A 68 -8.45 8.21 14.87
C ALA A 68 -8.49 8.32 13.33
N GLY A 69 -9.47 7.68 12.69
CA GLY A 69 -9.66 7.74 11.25
C GLY A 69 -9.95 9.15 10.76
N LEU A 70 -10.86 9.87 11.43
CA LEU A 70 -11.17 11.27 11.11
C LEU A 70 -9.92 12.16 11.22
N THR A 71 -9.13 11.98 12.28
CA THR A 71 -7.89 12.73 12.48
C THR A 71 -6.93 12.51 11.31
N VAL A 72 -6.67 11.24 10.94
CA VAL A 72 -5.78 10.93 9.82
C VAL A 72 -6.33 11.46 8.49
N LEU A 73 -7.61 11.28 8.22
CA LEU A 73 -8.23 11.77 6.98
C LEU A 73 -8.11 13.29 6.83
N ASN A 74 -8.25 14.05 7.94
CA ASN A 74 -8.05 15.50 7.95
C ASN A 74 -6.59 15.92 7.72
N MET A 75 -5.63 15.02 7.97
CA MET A 75 -4.19 15.27 7.72
C MET A 75 -3.77 14.87 6.30
N LEU A 76 -4.56 14.05 5.60
CA LEU A 76 -4.22 13.53 4.26
C LEU A 76 -4.58 14.54 3.17
N GLU A 77 -3.94 15.71 3.23
CA GLU A 77 -4.03 16.72 2.19
C GLU A 77 -3.14 16.37 0.98
N LYS A 78 -3.34 17.06 -0.13
CA LYS A 78 -2.61 16.82 -1.38
C LYS A 78 -1.09 16.88 -1.21
N ASP A 79 -0.60 17.78 -0.36
CA ASP A 79 0.82 17.99 -0.11
C ASP A 79 1.49 16.79 0.56
N VAL A 80 0.74 16.02 1.34
CA VAL A 80 1.24 14.75 1.93
C VAL A 80 1.59 13.75 0.83
N TYR A 81 0.72 13.58 -0.15
CA TYR A 81 0.97 12.66 -1.26
C TYR A 81 2.14 13.13 -2.15
N ILE A 82 2.28 14.44 -2.37
CA ILE A 82 3.43 15.02 -3.09
C ILE A 82 4.73 14.70 -2.35
N LYS A 83 4.77 14.94 -1.04
CA LYS A 83 5.94 14.65 -0.21
C LYS A 83 6.30 13.17 -0.19
N LEU A 84 5.31 12.29 -0.09
CA LEU A 84 5.53 10.84 -0.14
C LEU A 84 6.10 10.40 -1.49
N GLU A 85 5.64 10.99 -2.58
CA GLU A 85 6.18 10.73 -3.92
C GLU A 85 7.64 11.17 -4.04
N GLU A 86 8.02 12.33 -3.50
CA GLU A 86 9.40 12.83 -3.49
C GLU A 86 10.34 11.93 -2.68
N ILE A 87 9.90 11.47 -1.50
CA ILE A 87 10.66 10.54 -0.66
C ILE A 87 10.84 9.21 -1.41
N SER A 88 9.76 8.70 -2.01
CA SER A 88 9.79 7.45 -2.77
C SER A 88 10.77 7.50 -3.93
N LYS A 89 10.75 8.59 -4.71
CA LYS A 89 11.72 8.83 -5.80
C LYS A 89 13.16 8.87 -5.31
N THR A 90 13.38 9.45 -4.14
CA THR A 90 14.73 9.52 -3.54
C THR A 90 15.25 8.13 -3.20
N ILE A 91 14.42 7.30 -2.58
CA ILE A 91 14.78 5.92 -2.23
C ILE A 91 14.97 5.07 -3.50
N GLU A 92 14.06 5.17 -4.46
CA GLU A 92 14.15 4.47 -5.75
C GLU A 92 15.45 4.81 -6.48
N LYS A 93 15.81 6.10 -6.54
CA LYS A 93 17.05 6.55 -7.14
C LYS A 93 18.28 5.96 -6.43
N GLY A 94 18.28 5.97 -5.09
CA GLY A 94 19.38 5.40 -4.30
C GLY A 94 19.51 3.89 -4.51
N TRP A 95 18.41 3.16 -4.52
CA TRP A 95 18.42 1.71 -4.80
C TRP A 95 18.91 1.41 -6.22
N ASN A 96 18.44 2.15 -7.24
CA ASN A 96 18.91 1.98 -8.61
C ASN A 96 20.43 2.24 -8.74
N GLN A 97 20.94 3.28 -8.08
CA GLN A 97 22.37 3.56 -8.06
C GLN A 97 23.15 2.40 -7.42
N ASN A 98 22.70 1.90 -6.26
CA ASN A 98 23.32 0.77 -5.59
C ASN A 98 23.30 -0.50 -6.46
N ILE A 99 22.18 -0.79 -7.14
CA ILE A 99 22.06 -1.92 -8.06
C ILE A 99 23.11 -1.84 -9.17
N ILE A 100 23.30 -0.66 -9.76
CA ILE A 100 24.27 -0.44 -10.83
C ILE A 100 25.71 -0.58 -10.31
N GLU A 101 26.05 0.07 -9.21
CA GLU A 101 27.39 0.10 -8.64
C GLU A 101 27.85 -1.29 -8.16
N THR A 102 26.94 -2.04 -7.55
CA THR A 102 27.22 -3.39 -7.03
C THR A 102 27.00 -4.49 -8.06
N LYS A 103 26.46 -4.15 -9.24
CA LYS A 103 26.04 -5.13 -10.26
C LYS A 103 25.12 -6.20 -9.69
N THR A 104 24.29 -5.80 -8.73
CA THR A 104 23.32 -6.69 -8.09
C THR A 104 22.18 -6.97 -9.06
N LYS A 105 21.78 -8.23 -9.17
CA LYS A 105 20.58 -8.63 -9.89
C LYS A 105 19.37 -8.37 -9.00
N ALA A 106 18.72 -7.24 -9.22
CA ALA A 106 17.56 -6.82 -8.47
C ALA A 106 16.67 -5.90 -9.33
N HIS A 107 15.40 -5.88 -8.99
CA HIS A 107 14.37 -5.07 -9.64
C HIS A 107 13.57 -4.29 -8.59
N ILE A 108 13.19 -3.06 -8.90
CA ILE A 108 12.35 -2.22 -8.04
C ILE A 108 10.97 -2.10 -8.68
N ALA A 109 9.94 -2.54 -7.95
CA ALA A 109 8.56 -2.23 -8.28
C ALA A 109 8.07 -1.10 -7.38
N ARG A 110 7.45 -0.06 -7.96
CA ARG A 110 6.93 1.09 -7.21
C ARG A 110 5.63 1.62 -7.78
N VAL A 111 4.69 1.92 -6.89
CA VAL A 111 3.47 2.68 -7.19
C VAL A 111 3.30 3.71 -6.08
N GLY A 112 3.60 4.98 -6.38
CA GLY A 112 3.58 6.05 -5.37
C GLY A 112 4.51 5.74 -4.20
N SER A 113 3.95 5.78 -2.99
CA SER A 113 4.66 5.49 -1.73
C SER A 113 4.77 3.99 -1.39
N MET A 114 4.34 3.13 -2.29
CA MET A 114 4.46 1.68 -2.16
C MET A 114 5.59 1.17 -3.03
N MET A 115 6.54 0.43 -2.47
CA MET A 115 7.68 -0.06 -3.24
C MET A 115 8.22 -1.37 -2.68
N THR A 116 8.82 -2.17 -3.56
CA THR A 116 9.45 -3.44 -3.20
C THR A 116 10.75 -3.59 -3.98
N LEU A 117 11.80 -4.05 -3.30
CA LEU A 117 13.05 -4.45 -3.92
C LEU A 117 13.05 -5.97 -4.07
N PHE A 118 13.06 -6.45 -5.29
CA PHE A 118 13.11 -7.86 -5.64
C PHE A 118 14.52 -8.28 -6.04
N PHE A 119 15.07 -9.30 -5.40
CA PHE A 119 16.29 -9.95 -5.86
C PHE A 119 15.91 -11.04 -6.87
N SER A 120 16.26 -10.82 -8.12
CA SER A 120 15.92 -11.70 -9.23
C SER A 120 16.84 -11.51 -10.41
N ASP A 121 17.02 -12.55 -11.22
CA ASP A 121 17.65 -12.48 -12.53
C ASP A 121 16.71 -11.98 -13.64
N LYS A 122 15.40 -11.89 -13.35
CA LYS A 122 14.39 -11.35 -14.27
C LYS A 122 14.47 -9.83 -14.31
N ASN A 123 14.17 -9.26 -15.47
CA ASN A 123 14.12 -7.80 -15.64
C ASN A 123 12.84 -7.18 -15.07
N GLU A 124 11.77 -7.98 -14.97
CA GLU A 124 10.45 -7.54 -14.48
C GLU A 124 9.77 -8.67 -13.70
N ILE A 125 8.97 -8.29 -12.72
CA ILE A 125 8.13 -9.19 -11.94
C ILE A 125 6.68 -8.76 -12.19
N ASN A 126 5.97 -9.52 -13.01
CA ASN A 126 4.65 -9.15 -13.53
C ASN A 126 3.49 -9.94 -12.91
N ASN A 127 3.78 -11.09 -12.31
CA ASN A 127 2.76 -11.99 -11.79
C ASN A 127 3.29 -12.79 -10.59
N TYR A 128 2.43 -13.64 -10.06
CA TYR A 128 2.77 -14.46 -8.88
C TYR A 128 3.81 -15.54 -9.20
N GLU A 129 3.79 -16.11 -10.40
CA GLU A 129 4.76 -17.11 -10.84
C GLU A 129 6.16 -16.51 -10.89
N ASP A 130 6.31 -15.29 -11.38
CA ASP A 130 7.60 -14.56 -11.33
C ASP A 130 8.06 -14.33 -9.89
N ALA A 131 7.13 -14.02 -9.00
CA ALA A 131 7.45 -13.79 -7.60
C ALA A 131 7.91 -15.06 -6.87
N LEU A 132 7.47 -16.25 -7.29
CA LEU A 132 7.93 -17.52 -6.71
C LEU A 132 9.38 -17.84 -7.02
N GLU A 133 9.96 -17.23 -8.08
CA GLU A 133 11.34 -17.43 -8.50
C GLU A 133 12.33 -16.43 -7.87
N LEU A 134 11.88 -15.59 -6.93
CA LEU A 134 12.72 -14.60 -6.27
C LEU A 134 13.76 -15.25 -5.33
N ASP A 135 14.93 -14.63 -5.24
CA ASP A 135 15.97 -15.03 -4.29
C ASP A 135 15.64 -14.54 -2.87
N THR A 136 14.80 -15.32 -2.20
CA THR A 136 14.35 -15.01 -0.83
C THR A 136 15.48 -15.14 0.20
N ASP A 137 16.46 -15.99 -0.03
CA ASP A 137 17.63 -16.14 0.85
C ASP A 137 18.51 -14.88 0.81
N ARG A 138 18.68 -14.30 -0.37
CA ARG A 138 19.38 -13.04 -0.52
C ARG A 138 18.62 -11.89 0.15
N TYR A 139 17.31 -11.87 0.00
CA TYR A 139 16.47 -10.88 0.70
C TYR A 139 16.60 -11.00 2.22
N ALA A 140 16.59 -12.21 2.77
CA ALA A 140 16.73 -12.43 4.20
C ALA A 140 18.08 -11.88 4.74
N LYS A 141 19.18 -12.07 3.98
CA LYS A 141 20.49 -11.48 4.33
C LYS A 141 20.47 -9.96 4.26
N TYR A 142 19.85 -9.40 3.22
CA TYR A 142 19.68 -7.95 3.05
C TYR A 142 18.84 -7.36 4.19
N PHE A 143 17.69 -7.97 4.49
CA PHE A 143 16.83 -7.56 5.61
C PHE A 143 17.60 -7.52 6.93
N LYS A 144 18.33 -8.62 7.25
CA LYS A 144 19.11 -8.69 8.48
C LYS A 144 20.16 -7.58 8.56
N HIS A 145 20.89 -7.37 7.46
CA HIS A 145 21.92 -6.34 7.39
C HIS A 145 21.33 -4.93 7.58
N MET A 146 20.20 -4.64 6.92
CA MET A 146 19.51 -3.36 7.08
C MET A 146 18.99 -3.16 8.51
N LEU A 147 18.48 -4.22 9.14
CA LEU A 147 18.07 -4.19 10.54
C LEU A 147 19.25 -3.89 11.49
N ASP A 148 20.38 -4.54 11.27
CA ASP A 148 21.62 -4.30 12.05
C ASP A 148 22.13 -2.85 11.89
N MET A 149 21.81 -2.20 10.76
CA MET A 149 22.08 -0.78 10.51
C MET A 149 20.98 0.16 11.02
N GLY A 150 19.95 -0.34 11.69
CA GLY A 150 18.84 0.44 12.27
C GLY A 150 17.70 0.74 11.29
N VAL A 151 17.64 0.09 10.15
CA VAL A 151 16.57 0.25 9.15
C VAL A 151 15.67 -0.99 9.16
N TYR A 152 14.43 -0.83 9.62
CA TYR A 152 13.44 -1.89 9.63
C TYR A 152 12.64 -1.92 8.33
N LEU A 153 12.89 -2.94 7.52
CA LEU A 153 12.17 -3.23 6.28
C LEU A 153 11.09 -4.30 6.50
N PRO A 154 10.19 -4.54 5.56
CA PRO A 154 9.32 -5.71 5.61
C PRO A 154 10.14 -6.99 5.74
N PRO A 155 9.76 -7.93 6.65
CA PRO A 155 10.53 -9.15 6.87
C PRO A 155 10.43 -10.16 5.72
N SER A 156 9.52 -9.95 4.78
CA SER A 156 9.30 -10.80 3.62
C SER A 156 9.41 -9.99 2.33
N GLN A 157 10.10 -10.55 1.33
CA GLN A 157 10.20 -9.96 0.00
C GLN A 157 8.84 -9.88 -0.73
N TYR A 158 7.84 -10.64 -0.28
CA TYR A 158 6.47 -10.59 -0.80
C TYR A 158 5.64 -9.44 -0.21
N GLU A 159 6.17 -8.75 0.78
CA GLU A 159 5.52 -7.59 1.37
C GLU A 159 6.07 -6.28 0.81
N CYS A 160 5.17 -5.32 0.65
CA CYS A 160 5.51 -4.00 0.16
C CYS A 160 6.02 -3.10 1.29
N LEU A 161 7.06 -2.33 1.04
CA LEU A 161 7.44 -1.19 1.86
C LEU A 161 6.43 -0.06 1.68
N PHE A 162 5.90 0.46 2.76
CA PHE A 162 4.97 1.58 2.80
C PHE A 162 5.65 2.78 3.46
N LEU A 163 5.84 3.84 2.71
CA LEU A 163 6.33 5.10 3.24
C LEU A 163 5.19 5.89 3.90
N SER A 164 5.51 6.60 4.99
CA SER A 164 4.55 7.38 5.77
C SER A 164 5.21 8.64 6.36
#